data_8574f6bab44c850cd2e2c3d9e19389e9
#
_entry.id   8574f6bab44c850cd2e2c3d9e19389e9
#
_cell.length_a   1.000
_cell.length_b   1.000
_cell.length_c   1.000
_cell.angle_alpha   90.00
_cell.angle_beta   90.00
_cell.angle_gamma   90.00
#
_symmetry.space_group_name_H-M   'P 1'
#
loop_
_entity.id
_entity.type
_entity.pdbx_description
1 polymer ?
#
loop_
_entity_poly.entity_id
_entity_poly.type
_entity_poly.pdbx_seq_one_letter_code
_entity_poly.pdbx_strand_id
1 'polypeptide(L)'
;MEQERRLVPRVPFVASAELLEVDTGTRMNAQVSELSLHGCYVDTLNPLPKGTSVYVKIFTEEYFFETPGIVVYCHAHLGMGLAFHDVKPHFVGVLQNWLMASTAKKSSGD
;
A
#
# COMPACT_ATOMS: atom_id res chain seq x y z
N MET A 1 9.68 -15.76 13.72
CA MET A 1 10.73 -14.79 13.94
C MET A 1 10.41 -13.53 13.21
N GLU A 2 10.76 -12.40 13.78
CA GLU A 2 10.45 -11.12 13.17
C GLU A 2 11.15 -10.94 11.85
N GLN A 3 12.38 -11.40 11.75
CA GLN A 3 13.13 -11.22 10.52
C GLN A 3 12.48 -11.88 9.35
N GLU A 4 11.78 -12.97 9.58
CA GLU A 4 11.16 -13.71 8.50
C GLU A 4 10.06 -12.92 7.85
N ARG A 5 9.42 -12.05 8.57
CA ARG A 5 8.39 -11.21 8.01
C ARG A 5 8.92 -10.14 7.09
N ARG A 6 10.24 -9.95 7.10
CA ARG A 6 10.88 -8.94 6.28
C ARG A 6 11.56 -9.53 5.06
N LEU A 7 11.15 -10.72 4.65
CA LEU A 7 11.66 -11.29 3.40
C LEU A 7 11.30 -10.41 2.21
N VAL A 8 10.20 -9.67 2.32
CA VAL A 8 9.81 -8.75 1.28
C VAL A 8 10.10 -7.34 1.77
N PRO A 9 11.08 -6.65 1.16
CA PRO A 9 11.45 -5.31 1.64
C PRO A 9 10.31 -4.30 1.47
N ARG A 10 10.23 -3.39 2.41
CA ARG A 10 9.36 -2.24 2.32
C ARG A 10 10.20 -1.03 2.02
N VAL A 11 9.73 -0.19 1.13
CA VAL A 11 10.45 1.01 0.73
C VAL A 11 9.60 2.24 0.97
N PRO A 12 10.22 3.37 1.29
CA PRO A 12 9.50 4.63 1.33
C PRO A 12 8.92 4.93 -0.05
N PHE A 13 7.65 5.27 -0.10
CA PHE A 13 6.99 5.54 -1.37
C PHE A 13 5.77 6.41 -1.10
N VAL A 14 5.83 7.65 -1.54
CA VAL A 14 4.77 8.62 -1.28
C VAL A 14 3.90 8.75 -2.50
N ALA A 15 2.62 8.47 -2.34
CA ALA A 15 1.66 8.55 -3.44
C ALA A 15 0.26 8.74 -2.87
N SER A 16 -0.61 9.30 -3.70
CA SER A 16 -2.02 9.45 -3.34
C SER A 16 -2.72 8.09 -3.41
N ALA A 17 -3.72 7.92 -2.58
CA ALA A 17 -4.50 6.70 -2.57
C ALA A 17 -5.97 7.00 -2.35
N GLU A 18 -6.80 6.16 -2.95
CA GLU A 18 -8.23 6.13 -2.68
C GLU A 18 -8.57 4.75 -2.17
N LEU A 19 -9.34 4.71 -1.10
CA LEU A 19 -9.77 3.45 -0.54
C LEU A 19 -11.28 3.37 -0.56
N LEU A 20 -11.79 2.20 -0.89
CA LEU A 20 -13.20 1.91 -0.83
C LEU A 20 -13.39 0.81 0.20
N GLU A 21 -14.15 1.09 1.24
CA GLU A 21 -14.49 0.07 2.22
C GLU A 21 -15.57 -0.80 1.61
N VAL A 22 -15.27 -2.09 1.45
CA VAL A 22 -16.12 -2.98 0.67
C VAL A 22 -17.52 -3.11 1.26
N ASP A 23 -17.62 -3.27 2.57
CA ASP A 23 -18.90 -3.55 3.21
C ASP A 23 -19.84 -2.35 3.22
N THR A 24 -19.31 -1.16 3.38
CA THR A 24 -20.15 0.04 3.53
C THR A 24 -20.20 0.89 2.27
N GLY A 25 -19.26 0.69 1.34
CA GLY A 25 -19.14 1.55 0.17
C GLY A 25 -18.56 2.91 0.48
N THR A 26 -18.06 3.11 1.68
CA THR A 26 -17.46 4.38 2.08
C THR A 26 -16.12 4.56 1.37
N ARG A 27 -15.90 5.76 0.85
CA ARG A 27 -14.66 6.10 0.17
C ARG A 27 -13.85 7.05 1.03
N MET A 28 -12.52 6.90 0.95
CA MET A 28 -11.65 7.84 1.64
C MET A 28 -10.41 8.10 0.80
N ASN A 29 -9.89 9.30 0.91
CA ASN A 29 -8.63 9.68 0.30
C ASN A 29 -7.55 9.65 1.36
N ALA A 30 -6.36 9.21 0.97
CA ALA A 30 -5.27 9.08 1.91
C ALA A 30 -3.96 9.15 1.14
N GLN A 31 -2.87 8.92 1.85
CA GLN A 31 -1.55 8.93 1.26
C GLN A 31 -0.82 7.67 1.69
N VAL A 32 -0.20 7.01 0.72
CA VAL A 32 0.69 5.89 1.00
C VAL A 32 2.06 6.46 1.33
N SER A 33 2.72 5.91 2.32
CA SER A 33 4.08 6.32 2.69
C SER A 33 5.09 5.19 2.60
N GLU A 34 4.64 3.93 2.59
CA GLU A 34 5.52 2.79 2.40
C GLU A 34 4.86 1.78 1.49
N LEU A 35 5.67 1.09 0.71
CA LEU A 35 5.16 0.12 -0.26
C LEU A 35 6.04 -1.12 -0.25
N SER A 36 5.42 -2.28 -0.41
CA SER A 36 6.13 -3.54 -0.61
C SER A 36 5.37 -4.35 -1.64
N LEU A 37 5.92 -5.51 -1.99
CA LEU A 37 5.28 -6.39 -2.94
C LEU A 37 3.93 -6.90 -2.41
N HIS A 38 3.76 -6.98 -1.10
CA HIS A 38 2.57 -7.58 -0.51
C HIS A 38 1.65 -6.60 0.19
N GLY A 39 2.00 -5.33 0.26
CA GLY A 39 1.14 -4.39 0.95
C GLY A 39 1.70 -2.98 0.99
N CYS A 40 1.02 -2.14 1.73
CA CYS A 40 1.43 -0.76 1.87
C CYS A 40 1.02 -0.22 3.24
N TYR A 41 1.62 0.92 3.61
CA TYR A 41 1.19 1.66 4.77
C TYR A 41 0.49 2.93 4.32
N VAL A 42 -0.68 3.18 4.88
CA VAL A 42 -1.52 4.32 4.53
C VAL A 42 -1.56 5.28 5.70
N ASP A 43 -1.18 6.52 5.46
CA ASP A 43 -1.26 7.57 6.46
C ASP A 43 -2.66 8.14 6.48
N THR A 44 -3.30 8.12 7.64
CA THR A 44 -4.63 8.69 7.79
C THR A 44 -4.91 8.93 9.27
N LEU A 45 -5.64 9.99 9.56
CA LEU A 45 -6.06 10.27 10.92
C LEU A 45 -7.17 9.34 11.38
N ASN A 46 -7.87 8.70 10.43
CA ASN A 46 -9.01 7.86 10.76
C ASN A 46 -8.85 6.48 10.13
N PRO A 47 -7.89 5.69 10.63
CA PRO A 47 -7.69 4.36 10.06
C PRO A 47 -8.85 3.44 10.31
N LEU A 48 -9.05 2.52 9.39
CA LEU A 48 -10.11 1.52 9.49
C LEU A 48 -9.66 0.39 10.42
N PRO A 49 -10.61 -0.29 11.05
CA PRO A 49 -10.24 -1.38 11.97
C PRO A 49 -9.55 -2.53 11.27
N LYS A 50 -8.70 -3.21 12.01
CA LYS A 50 -8.07 -4.44 11.54
C LYS A 50 -9.14 -5.41 11.06
N GLY A 51 -8.90 -6.04 9.92
CA GLY A 51 -9.82 -6.99 9.33
C GLY A 51 -10.78 -6.38 8.32
N THR A 52 -10.78 -5.07 8.16
CA THR A 52 -11.66 -4.42 7.19
C THR A 52 -11.19 -4.72 5.77
N SER A 53 -12.13 -5.15 4.93
CA SER A 53 -11.86 -5.39 3.52
C SER A 53 -11.97 -4.09 2.75
N VAL A 54 -10.99 -3.81 1.92
CA VAL A 54 -10.94 -2.58 1.15
C VAL A 54 -10.55 -2.87 -0.29
N TYR A 55 -10.83 -1.92 -1.14
CA TYR A 55 -10.27 -1.88 -2.48
C TYR A 55 -9.41 -0.63 -2.51
N VAL A 56 -8.13 -0.80 -2.80
CA VAL A 56 -7.18 0.31 -2.72
C VAL A 56 -6.68 0.66 -4.10
N LYS A 57 -6.61 1.95 -4.38
CA LYS A 57 -6.05 2.46 -5.63
C LYS A 57 -4.96 3.45 -5.25
N ILE A 58 -3.75 3.17 -5.69
CA ILE A 58 -2.57 4.03 -5.46
C ILE A 58 -2.19 4.61 -6.80
N PHE A 59 -1.95 5.91 -6.85
CA PHE A 59 -1.64 6.51 -8.14
C PHE A 59 -0.60 7.60 -8.05
N THR A 60 0.19 7.67 -9.11
CA THR A 60 1.15 8.74 -9.35
C THR A 60 0.64 9.53 -10.54
N GLU A 61 1.45 10.45 -11.04
CA GLU A 61 1.05 11.22 -12.22
C GLU A 61 0.96 10.37 -13.48
N GLU A 62 1.67 9.25 -13.53
CA GLU A 62 1.78 8.46 -14.75
C GLU A 62 1.08 7.13 -14.70
N TYR A 63 0.98 6.52 -13.52
CA TYR A 63 0.48 5.17 -13.40
C TYR A 63 -0.42 5.03 -12.20
N PHE A 64 -1.21 3.97 -12.21
CA PHE A 64 -1.96 3.61 -11.03
C PHE A 64 -1.89 2.11 -10.81
N PHE A 65 -2.16 1.71 -9.59
CA PHE A 65 -2.18 0.34 -9.13
C PHE A 65 -3.43 0.16 -8.28
N GLU A 66 -4.20 -0.87 -8.55
CA GLU A 66 -5.37 -1.09 -7.71
C GLU A 66 -5.53 -2.58 -7.44
N THR A 67 -6.06 -2.90 -6.25
CA THR A 67 -6.20 -4.28 -5.84
C THR A 67 -7.08 -4.37 -4.61
N PRO A 68 -7.71 -5.52 -4.39
CA PRO A 68 -8.33 -5.77 -3.10
C PRO A 68 -7.27 -5.88 -2.02
N GLY A 69 -7.64 -5.54 -0.80
CA GLY A 69 -6.76 -5.66 0.33
C GLY A 69 -7.52 -5.78 1.62
N ILE A 70 -6.77 -5.96 2.69
CA ILE A 70 -7.36 -6.06 4.02
C ILE A 70 -6.47 -5.30 5.00
N VAL A 71 -7.10 -4.64 5.96
CA VAL A 71 -6.36 -3.95 7.02
C VAL A 71 -5.79 -4.99 7.96
N VAL A 72 -4.46 -5.03 8.06
CA VAL A 72 -3.79 -6.03 8.91
C VAL A 72 -3.33 -5.46 10.24
N TYR A 73 -3.19 -4.14 10.33
CA TYR A 73 -3.01 -3.48 11.62
C TYR A 73 -3.40 -2.02 11.50
N CYS A 74 -3.67 -1.42 12.65
CA CYS A 74 -4.22 -0.08 12.72
C CYS A 74 -3.52 0.67 13.84
N HIS A 75 -3.01 1.85 13.52
CA HIS A 75 -2.39 2.75 14.50
C HIS A 75 -3.28 3.98 14.61
N ALA A 76 -3.97 4.12 15.73
CA ALA A 76 -4.94 5.20 15.93
C ALA A 76 -4.30 6.56 15.63
N HIS A 77 -5.00 7.36 14.83
CA HIS A 77 -4.62 8.72 14.46
C HIS A 77 -3.34 8.82 13.65
N LEU A 78 -2.80 7.68 13.21
CA LEU A 78 -1.56 7.67 12.41
C LEU A 78 -1.76 7.01 11.05
N GLY A 79 -2.30 5.81 11.06
CA GLY A 79 -2.43 5.10 9.79
C GLY A 79 -2.73 3.63 9.97
N MET A 80 -2.63 2.90 8.87
CA MET A 80 -2.96 1.49 8.87
C MET A 80 -2.12 0.76 7.85
N GLY A 81 -1.83 -0.51 8.15
CA GLY A 81 -1.14 -1.38 7.21
C GLY A 81 -2.14 -2.19 6.43
N LEU A 82 -1.95 -2.25 5.12
CA LEU A 82 -2.80 -3.04 4.23
C LEU A 82 -2.01 -4.18 3.64
N ALA A 83 -2.62 -5.35 3.56
CA ALA A 83 -2.09 -6.47 2.80
C ALA A 83 -2.89 -6.59 1.52
N PHE A 84 -2.19 -6.71 0.40
CA PHE A 84 -2.83 -6.91 -0.90
C PHE A 84 -3.17 -8.37 -1.09
N HIS A 85 -4.24 -8.66 -1.83
CA HIS A 85 -4.51 -10.03 -2.25
C HIS A 85 -5.10 -10.02 -3.65
N ASP A 86 -4.94 -11.15 -4.34
CA ASP A 86 -5.50 -11.34 -5.69
C ASP A 86 -5.09 -10.22 -6.65
N VAL A 87 -3.82 -9.80 -6.57
CA VAL A 87 -3.31 -8.75 -7.45
C VAL A 87 -3.27 -9.27 -8.88
N LYS A 88 -3.88 -8.53 -9.80
CA LYS A 88 -3.90 -8.94 -11.20
C LYS A 88 -2.51 -8.76 -11.83
N PRO A 89 -2.15 -9.63 -12.81
CA PRO A 89 -0.80 -9.59 -13.39
C PRO A 89 -0.38 -8.23 -13.91
N HIS A 90 -1.29 -7.50 -14.53
CA HIS A 90 -0.97 -6.16 -15.01
C HIS A 90 -0.47 -5.27 -13.86
N PHE A 91 -1.14 -5.34 -12.73
CA PHE A 91 -0.79 -4.48 -11.60
C PHE A 91 0.42 -4.98 -10.84
N VAL A 92 0.72 -6.27 -10.91
CA VAL A 92 1.99 -6.77 -10.38
C VAL A 92 3.13 -6.06 -11.10
N GLY A 93 3.02 -5.90 -12.41
CA GLY A 93 4.04 -5.20 -13.18
C GLY A 93 4.25 -3.76 -12.74
N VAL A 94 3.14 -3.04 -12.55
CA VAL A 94 3.22 -1.66 -12.08
C VAL A 94 3.91 -1.60 -10.72
N LEU A 95 3.50 -2.49 -9.81
CA LEU A 95 4.05 -2.53 -8.47
C LEU A 95 5.54 -2.82 -8.49
N GLN A 96 5.95 -3.81 -9.28
CA GLN A 96 7.36 -4.15 -9.39
C GLN A 96 8.17 -2.99 -9.94
N ASN A 97 7.64 -2.28 -10.93
CA ASN A 97 8.34 -1.13 -11.49
C ASN A 97 8.53 -0.04 -10.45
N TRP A 98 7.50 0.24 -9.67
CA TRP A 98 7.60 1.24 -8.61
C TRP A 98 8.65 0.84 -7.58
N LEU A 99 8.64 -0.43 -7.18
CA LEU A 99 9.59 -0.93 -6.18
C LEU A 99 11.02 -0.89 -6.71
N MET A 100 11.22 -1.26 -7.96
CA MET A 100 12.54 -1.22 -8.57
C MET A 100 13.06 0.21 -8.69
N ALA A 101 12.19 1.13 -9.09
CA ALA A 101 12.58 2.52 -9.24
C ALA A 101 12.98 3.11 -7.88
N SER A 102 12.23 2.79 -6.83
CA SER A 102 12.55 3.28 -5.49
C SER A 102 13.88 2.73 -5.01
N THR A 103 14.12 1.45 -5.24
CA THR A 103 15.36 0.82 -4.83
C THR A 103 16.54 1.39 -5.61
N ALA A 104 16.41 1.53 -6.93
CA ALA A 104 17.47 2.07 -7.75
C ALA A 104 17.80 3.50 -7.36
N LYS A 105 16.77 4.31 -7.14
CA LYS A 105 16.94 5.68 -6.73
C LYS A 105 17.67 5.78 -5.40
N LYS A 106 17.30 4.92 -4.48
CA LYS A 106 17.95 4.89 -3.18
C LYS A 106 19.41 4.51 -3.31
N SER A 107 19.71 3.54 -4.15
CA SER A 107 21.09 3.11 -4.37
C SER A 107 21.92 4.21 -4.99
N SER A 108 21.37 4.91 -5.98
CA SER A 108 22.14 5.94 -6.67
C SER A 108 22.31 7.19 -5.84
N GLY A 109 21.56 7.33 -4.77
CA GLY A 109 21.71 8.45 -3.86
C GLY A 109 22.93 8.38 -2.99
N ASP A 110 23.61 7.28 -3.03
CA ASP A 110 24.82 7.09 -2.21
C ASP A 110 26.03 7.84 -2.77
#